data_11f1e4e467423532419ad5a8ab63380f
#
_entry.id   11f1e4e467423532419ad5a8ab63380f
#
_cell.length_a   1.000
_cell.length_b   1.000
_cell.length_c   1.000
_cell.angle_alpha   90.00
_cell.angle_beta   90.00
_cell.angle_gamma   90.00
#
_symmetry.space_group_name_H-M   'P 1'
#
loop_
_entity.id
_entity.type
_entity.pdbx_description
1 polymer ?
#
loop_
_entity_poly.entity_id
_entity_poly.type
_entity_poly.pdbx_seq_one_letter_code
_entity_poly.pdbx_strand_id
1 'polypeptide(L)'
;MTNVFVSVDQVETPARFIDVRFNMMDKNEGRAQYEKEHIAGAVYFDLERDLSDMSKKDGRHPMPEKEQLINLFESAGLQLTDRIYVYDQGGAPFAPRAWWMLKYAGFENVSIVNGGYDALKKAGYATTSNKESFDRTTITANWQEDTYADRDYVKAITEGKVDAMLLDARAAIRYRGEHEPLDPVAGHIPTAKNFDWEQVKEGNQLVVTETLRNAVTSDKEVVVYCGSGVTASPLYTVLKEAGYENVKLYVGSYSDWITKYEVATGEE
;
A
#
# COMPACT_ATOMS: atom_id res chain seq x y z
N MET A 1 4.95 7.34 18.46
CA MET A 1 4.62 7.03 17.05
C MET A 1 3.53 5.97 17.06
N THR A 2 2.52 6.10 16.23
CA THR A 2 1.47 5.10 16.09
C THR A 2 2.08 3.87 15.40
N ASN A 3 1.88 2.65 15.91
CA ASN A 3 2.34 1.42 15.26
C ASN A 3 1.68 1.30 13.89
N VAL A 4 2.44 0.84 12.89
CA VAL A 4 1.88 0.57 11.56
C VAL A 4 0.86 -0.56 11.65
N PHE A 5 1.25 -1.64 12.34
CA PHE A 5 0.39 -2.79 12.56
C PHE A 5 -0.07 -2.87 14.02
N VAL A 6 -1.34 -3.24 14.19
CA VAL A 6 -1.92 -3.54 15.49
C VAL A 6 -2.59 -4.92 15.46
N SER A 7 -2.49 -5.65 16.56
CA SER A 7 -3.32 -6.82 16.77
C SER A 7 -4.74 -6.41 17.21
N VAL A 8 -5.70 -7.30 17.12
CA VAL A 8 -7.11 -6.99 17.42
C VAL A 8 -7.35 -6.55 18.87
N ASP A 9 -6.52 -7.01 19.79
CA ASP A 9 -6.56 -6.63 21.22
C ASP A 9 -5.99 -5.22 21.48
N GLN A 10 -5.27 -4.66 20.53
CA GLN A 10 -4.74 -3.29 20.56
C GLN A 10 -5.68 -2.27 19.87
N VAL A 11 -6.77 -2.73 19.27
CA VAL A 11 -7.74 -1.83 18.64
C VAL A 11 -8.56 -1.11 19.70
N GLU A 12 -8.42 0.19 19.76
CA GLU A 12 -9.12 1.06 20.72
C GLU A 12 -10.33 1.74 20.06
N THR A 13 -11.41 1.88 20.83
CA THR A 13 -12.63 2.58 20.39
C THR A 13 -12.91 3.80 21.26
N PRO A 14 -13.54 4.88 20.76
CA PRO A 14 -14.09 5.01 19.40
C PRO A 14 -13.03 5.15 18.31
N ALA A 15 -13.31 4.59 17.15
CA ALA A 15 -12.42 4.63 15.98
C ALA A 15 -13.22 4.58 14.68
N ARG A 16 -12.58 4.93 13.57
CA ARG A 16 -13.06 4.77 12.22
C ARG A 16 -12.46 3.50 11.61
N PHE A 17 -13.28 2.72 10.91
CA PHE A 17 -12.82 1.53 10.21
C PHE A 17 -12.92 1.73 8.70
N ILE A 18 -11.91 1.24 7.97
CA ILE A 18 -11.90 1.24 6.51
C ILE A 18 -11.68 -0.18 6.04
N ASP A 19 -12.66 -0.71 5.33
CA ASP A 19 -12.61 -2.01 4.65
C ASP A 19 -12.02 -1.82 3.25
N VAL A 20 -10.94 -2.51 2.96
CA VAL A 20 -10.30 -2.49 1.65
C VAL A 20 -10.10 -3.90 1.09
N ARG A 21 -10.95 -4.85 1.47
CA ARG A 21 -10.93 -6.19 0.89
C ARG A 21 -11.10 -6.12 -0.62
N PHE A 22 -10.25 -6.83 -1.34
CA PHE A 22 -10.25 -6.82 -2.79
C PHE A 22 -9.71 -8.14 -3.33
N ASN A 23 -10.10 -8.52 -4.55
CA ASN A 23 -9.54 -9.66 -5.26
C ASN A 23 -9.10 -9.22 -6.66
N MET A 24 -7.80 -9.42 -6.95
CA MET A 24 -7.22 -9.07 -8.26
C MET A 24 -7.80 -9.89 -9.43
N MET A 25 -8.36 -11.07 -9.14
CA MET A 25 -8.96 -11.97 -10.15
C MET A 25 -10.46 -11.70 -10.36
N ASP A 26 -11.14 -11.16 -9.33
CA ASP A 26 -12.54 -10.71 -9.40
C ASP A 26 -12.69 -9.36 -8.71
N LYS A 27 -12.66 -8.30 -9.50
CA LYS A 27 -12.70 -6.91 -9.04
C LYS A 27 -13.96 -6.52 -8.27
N ASN A 28 -15.03 -7.29 -8.37
CA ASN A 28 -16.29 -7.03 -7.67
C ASN A 28 -16.40 -7.79 -6.34
N GLU A 29 -15.56 -8.79 -6.11
CA GLU A 29 -15.65 -9.65 -4.93
C GLU A 29 -15.50 -8.86 -3.63
N GLY A 30 -14.52 -7.97 -3.51
CA GLY A 30 -14.28 -7.20 -2.28
C GLY A 30 -15.51 -6.35 -1.91
N ARG A 31 -16.10 -5.66 -2.86
CA ARG A 31 -17.34 -4.90 -2.66
C ARG A 31 -18.51 -5.82 -2.29
N ALA A 32 -18.69 -6.94 -2.97
CA ALA A 32 -19.73 -7.90 -2.64
C ALA A 32 -19.57 -8.48 -1.22
N GLN A 33 -18.32 -8.73 -0.80
CA GLN A 33 -18.03 -9.15 0.59
C GLN A 33 -18.39 -8.05 1.59
N TYR A 34 -18.04 -6.79 1.33
CA TYR A 34 -18.40 -5.65 2.18
C TYR A 34 -19.93 -5.50 2.28
N GLU A 35 -20.65 -5.51 1.16
CA GLU A 35 -22.11 -5.40 1.11
C GLU A 35 -22.82 -6.55 1.83
N LYS A 36 -22.23 -7.74 1.78
CA LYS A 36 -22.74 -8.92 2.50
C LYS A 36 -22.51 -8.82 4.00
N GLU A 37 -21.31 -8.44 4.42
CA GLU A 37 -20.93 -8.33 5.82
C GLU A 37 -19.61 -7.55 5.97
N HIS A 38 -19.59 -6.56 6.83
CA HIS A 38 -18.41 -5.77 7.20
C HIS A 38 -18.44 -5.38 8.68
N ILE A 39 -17.34 -4.88 9.22
CA ILE A 39 -17.29 -4.36 10.60
C ILE A 39 -18.20 -3.14 10.70
N ALA A 40 -19.09 -3.14 11.70
CA ALA A 40 -20.03 -2.04 11.91
C ALA A 40 -19.31 -0.70 12.04
N GLY A 41 -19.75 0.31 11.29
CA GLY A 41 -19.12 1.63 11.20
C GLY A 41 -17.98 1.71 10.17
N ALA A 42 -17.65 0.63 9.44
CA ALA A 42 -16.63 0.67 8.42
C ALA A 42 -17.15 1.27 7.11
N VAL A 43 -16.34 2.12 6.48
CA VAL A 43 -16.50 2.53 5.07
C VAL A 43 -15.69 1.63 4.15
N TYR A 44 -16.08 1.52 2.89
CA TYR A 44 -15.38 0.70 1.89
C TYR A 44 -14.60 1.56 0.91
N PHE A 45 -13.32 1.24 0.72
CA PHE A 45 -12.49 1.81 -0.34
C PHE A 45 -12.05 0.71 -1.31
N ASP A 46 -12.38 0.92 -2.57
CA ASP A 46 -12.07 0.00 -3.66
C ASP A 46 -10.69 0.30 -4.26
N LEU A 47 -9.88 -0.73 -4.53
CA LEU A 47 -8.54 -0.55 -5.08
C LEU A 47 -8.53 0.25 -6.39
N GLU A 48 -9.43 -0.08 -7.33
CA GLU A 48 -9.42 0.52 -8.67
C GLU A 48 -10.28 1.78 -8.77
N ARG A 49 -11.37 1.89 -7.97
CA ARG A 49 -12.29 3.02 -8.02
C ARG A 49 -11.86 4.18 -7.14
N ASP A 50 -11.26 3.87 -5.97
CA ASP A 50 -11.00 4.84 -4.93
C ASP A 50 -9.48 5.04 -4.69
N LEU A 51 -8.70 3.97 -4.76
CA LEU A 51 -7.27 3.97 -4.47
C LEU A 51 -6.39 3.94 -5.73
N SER A 52 -6.97 4.11 -6.91
CA SER A 52 -6.26 4.25 -8.18
C SER A 52 -7.03 5.17 -9.11
N ASP A 53 -6.33 5.88 -9.98
CA ASP A 53 -6.96 6.63 -11.07
C ASP A 53 -6.87 5.85 -12.38
N MET A 54 -7.86 5.00 -12.63
CA MET A 54 -7.90 4.14 -13.80
C MET A 54 -8.14 4.90 -15.12
N SER A 55 -8.32 6.21 -15.10
CA SER A 55 -8.40 7.06 -16.30
C SER A 55 -7.03 7.40 -16.87
N LYS A 56 -5.97 7.33 -16.05
CA LYS A 56 -4.58 7.54 -16.44
C LYS A 56 -4.02 6.34 -17.18
N LYS A 57 -2.96 6.57 -17.95
CA LYS A 57 -2.22 5.54 -18.70
C LYS A 57 -0.83 5.27 -18.13
N ASP A 58 -0.52 5.85 -17.00
CA ASP A 58 0.79 5.76 -16.34
C ASP A 58 0.82 4.55 -15.40
N GLY A 59 0.91 3.36 -15.98
CA GLY A 59 0.92 2.11 -15.24
C GLY A 59 -0.46 1.47 -15.03
N ARG A 60 -0.52 0.38 -14.26
CA ARG A 60 -1.75 -0.42 -14.06
C ARG A 60 -2.64 0.05 -12.92
N HIS A 61 -2.08 0.70 -11.90
CA HIS A 61 -2.83 1.29 -10.78
C HIS A 61 -2.25 2.68 -10.46
N PRO A 62 -2.46 3.66 -11.36
CA PRO A 62 -1.88 4.99 -11.20
C PRO A 62 -2.34 5.68 -9.93
N MET A 63 -1.49 6.53 -9.37
CA MET A 63 -1.83 7.33 -8.20
C MET A 63 -3.01 8.27 -8.51
N PRO A 64 -4.06 8.31 -7.65
CA PRO A 64 -5.09 9.33 -7.73
C PRO A 64 -4.51 10.73 -7.57
N GLU A 65 -5.15 11.73 -8.15
CA GLU A 65 -4.82 13.13 -7.88
C GLU A 65 -5.13 13.47 -6.42
N LYS A 66 -4.43 14.47 -5.89
CA LYS A 66 -4.61 14.92 -4.49
C LYS A 66 -6.06 15.32 -4.19
N GLU A 67 -6.72 15.95 -5.13
CA GLU A 67 -8.12 16.34 -5.04
C GLU A 67 -9.07 15.13 -5.00
N GLN A 68 -8.76 14.07 -5.72
CA GLN A 68 -9.52 12.81 -5.68
C GLN A 68 -9.41 12.16 -4.30
N LEU A 69 -8.20 12.11 -3.72
CA LEU A 69 -7.98 11.58 -2.37
C LEU A 69 -8.69 12.43 -1.30
N ILE A 70 -8.61 13.77 -1.38
CA ILE A 70 -9.34 14.66 -0.47
C ILE A 70 -10.85 14.38 -0.57
N ASN A 71 -11.40 14.34 -1.78
CA ASN A 71 -12.82 14.05 -1.99
C ASN A 71 -13.23 12.68 -1.42
N LEU A 72 -12.40 11.66 -1.57
CA LEU A 72 -12.63 10.33 -1.00
C LEU A 72 -12.72 10.39 0.53
N PHE A 73 -11.70 10.98 1.17
CA PHE A 73 -11.61 11.02 2.63
C PHE A 73 -12.72 11.90 3.25
N GLU A 74 -13.00 13.05 2.67
CA GLU A 74 -14.12 13.91 3.10
C GLU A 74 -15.49 13.23 2.95
N SER A 75 -15.71 12.53 1.82
CA SER A 75 -16.97 11.81 1.59
C SER A 75 -17.16 10.63 2.53
N ALA A 76 -16.05 10.05 3.02
CA ALA A 76 -16.06 9.04 4.06
C ALA A 76 -16.24 9.63 5.48
N GLY A 77 -16.36 10.94 5.61
CA GLY A 77 -16.52 11.63 6.90
C GLY A 77 -15.29 11.56 7.79
N LEU A 78 -14.08 11.47 7.19
CA LEU A 78 -12.82 11.37 7.96
C LEU A 78 -12.30 12.76 8.36
N GLN A 79 -11.63 12.82 9.52
CA GLN A 79 -10.87 13.97 10.01
C GLN A 79 -9.41 13.55 10.19
N LEU A 80 -8.45 14.47 9.99
CA LEU A 80 -7.02 14.16 10.13
C LEU A 80 -6.63 13.63 11.53
N THR A 81 -7.41 13.99 12.54
CA THR A 81 -7.23 13.58 13.93
C THR A 81 -7.90 12.27 14.29
N ASP A 82 -8.70 11.70 13.40
CA ASP A 82 -9.40 10.43 13.66
C ASP A 82 -8.41 9.31 13.94
N ARG A 83 -8.79 8.42 14.87
CA ARG A 83 -8.16 7.11 14.99
C ARG A 83 -8.77 6.20 13.93
N ILE A 84 -7.93 5.73 13.00
CA ILE A 84 -8.35 4.96 11.83
C ILE A 84 -7.70 3.59 11.86
N TYR A 85 -8.50 2.55 11.67
CA TYR A 85 -8.05 1.19 11.46
C TYR A 85 -8.44 0.73 10.06
N VAL A 86 -7.42 0.38 9.26
CA VAL A 86 -7.60 -0.16 7.92
C VAL A 86 -7.48 -1.68 7.98
N TYR A 87 -8.35 -2.39 7.31
CA TYR A 87 -8.26 -3.85 7.21
C TYR A 87 -8.61 -4.34 5.80
N ASP A 88 -7.97 -5.42 5.41
CA ASP A 88 -8.31 -6.24 4.24
C ASP A 88 -8.68 -7.66 4.68
N GLN A 89 -8.48 -8.66 3.82
CA GLN A 89 -8.68 -10.07 4.17
C GLN A 89 -7.60 -10.66 5.09
N GLY A 90 -6.55 -9.90 5.39
CA GLY A 90 -5.39 -10.30 6.20
C GLY A 90 -4.20 -10.76 5.37
N GLY A 91 -3.04 -10.16 5.62
CA GLY A 91 -1.80 -10.42 4.89
C GLY A 91 -1.86 -10.09 3.40
N ALA A 92 -2.80 -9.24 2.99
CA ALA A 92 -2.97 -8.78 1.63
C ALA A 92 -2.36 -7.37 1.43
N PRO A 93 -2.19 -6.90 0.20
CA PRO A 93 -1.51 -5.63 -0.05
C PRO A 93 -2.42 -4.40 -0.03
N PHE A 94 -3.71 -4.58 0.20
CA PHE A 94 -4.70 -3.51 0.02
C PHE A 94 -4.79 -2.58 1.22
N ALA A 95 -4.76 -3.12 2.44
CA ALA A 95 -4.69 -2.32 3.65
C ALA A 95 -3.38 -1.52 3.75
N PRO A 96 -2.20 -2.06 3.44
CA PRO A 96 -0.97 -1.30 3.29
C PRO A 96 -1.06 -0.13 2.30
N ARG A 97 -1.69 -0.33 1.13
CA ARG A 97 -1.84 0.73 0.13
C ARG A 97 -2.73 1.87 0.64
N ALA A 98 -3.89 1.56 1.22
CA ALA A 98 -4.78 2.57 1.79
C ALA A 98 -4.13 3.29 2.99
N TRP A 99 -3.44 2.55 3.86
CA TRP A 99 -2.67 3.11 4.96
C TRP A 99 -1.64 4.13 4.47
N TRP A 100 -0.87 3.77 3.44
CA TRP A 100 0.13 4.68 2.86
C TRP A 100 -0.52 5.96 2.31
N MET A 101 -1.65 5.87 1.60
CA MET A 101 -2.35 7.04 1.06
C MET A 101 -2.89 7.97 2.14
N LEU A 102 -3.43 7.41 3.23
CA LEU A 102 -3.85 8.18 4.40
C LEU A 102 -2.66 8.87 5.06
N LYS A 103 -1.55 8.16 5.27
CA LYS A 103 -0.32 8.74 5.81
C LYS A 103 0.25 9.82 4.89
N TYR A 104 0.25 9.60 3.59
CA TYR A 104 0.67 10.60 2.59
C TYR A 104 -0.17 11.87 2.67
N ALA A 105 -1.47 11.78 2.90
CA ALA A 105 -2.36 12.94 3.09
C ALA A 105 -2.24 13.62 4.46
N GLY A 106 -1.47 13.05 5.40
CA GLY A 106 -1.18 13.64 6.71
C GLY A 106 -2.07 13.15 7.85
N PHE A 107 -2.81 12.04 7.68
CA PHE A 107 -3.52 11.41 8.81
C PHE A 107 -2.50 10.82 9.80
N GLU A 108 -2.58 11.23 11.06
CA GLU A 108 -1.57 10.87 12.07
C GLU A 108 -1.82 9.49 12.70
N ASN A 109 -3.08 9.19 13.01
CA ASN A 109 -3.47 8.05 13.83
C ASN A 109 -4.06 6.91 12.98
N VAL A 110 -3.28 6.37 12.05
CA VAL A 110 -3.69 5.28 11.17
C VAL A 110 -2.89 4.03 11.45
N SER A 111 -3.57 2.90 11.64
CA SER A 111 -2.95 1.57 11.77
C SER A 111 -3.66 0.54 10.91
N ILE A 112 -2.94 -0.50 10.55
CA ILE A 112 -3.46 -1.68 9.85
C ILE A 112 -3.77 -2.75 10.89
N VAL A 113 -4.99 -3.30 10.87
CA VAL A 113 -5.33 -4.46 11.71
C VAL A 113 -4.68 -5.70 11.10
N ASN A 114 -3.61 -6.16 11.74
CA ASN A 114 -2.89 -7.34 11.27
C ASN A 114 -3.73 -8.61 11.49
N GLY A 115 -3.94 -9.38 10.43
CA GLY A 115 -4.91 -10.49 10.41
C GLY A 115 -6.27 -10.13 9.80
N GLY A 116 -6.55 -8.84 9.57
CA GLY A 116 -7.65 -8.35 8.74
C GLY A 116 -9.06 -8.62 9.29
N TYR A 117 -10.03 -8.69 8.36
CA TYR A 117 -11.44 -8.86 8.66
C TYR A 117 -11.74 -10.08 9.55
N ASP A 118 -11.17 -11.24 9.23
CA ASP A 118 -11.45 -12.46 9.97
C ASP A 118 -10.95 -12.40 11.42
N ALA A 119 -9.83 -11.73 11.67
CA ALA A 119 -9.31 -11.52 13.01
C ALA A 119 -10.25 -10.63 13.84
N LEU A 120 -10.74 -9.50 13.27
CA LEU A 120 -11.73 -8.63 13.92
C LEU A 120 -13.03 -9.38 14.23
N LYS A 121 -13.56 -10.11 13.27
CA LYS A 121 -14.79 -10.90 13.44
C LYS A 121 -14.64 -11.97 14.54
N LYS A 122 -13.53 -12.70 14.53
CA LYS A 122 -13.21 -13.72 15.54
C LYS A 122 -13.05 -13.12 16.94
N ALA A 123 -12.54 -11.90 17.04
CA ALA A 123 -12.43 -11.17 18.31
C ALA A 123 -13.77 -10.60 18.81
N GLY A 124 -14.87 -10.76 18.05
CA GLY A 124 -16.21 -10.37 18.47
C GLY A 124 -16.61 -8.94 18.09
N TYR A 125 -15.89 -8.29 17.17
CA TYR A 125 -16.33 -7.00 16.62
C TYR A 125 -17.66 -7.17 15.90
N ALA A 126 -18.61 -6.27 16.20
CA ALA A 126 -19.94 -6.28 15.58
C ALA A 126 -19.81 -6.14 14.04
N THR A 127 -20.59 -6.96 13.35
CA THR A 127 -20.67 -6.92 11.88
C THR A 127 -22.07 -6.51 11.44
N THR A 128 -22.16 -5.94 10.23
CA THR A 128 -23.42 -5.51 9.63
C THR A 128 -23.36 -5.64 8.11
N SER A 129 -24.52 -5.66 7.46
CA SER A 129 -24.69 -5.48 6.02
C SER A 129 -25.29 -4.11 5.67
N ASN A 130 -25.57 -3.27 6.67
CA ASN A 130 -26.12 -1.94 6.44
C ASN A 130 -25.03 -1.05 5.85
N LYS A 131 -25.39 -0.33 4.79
CA LYS A 131 -24.49 0.67 4.20
C LYS A 131 -24.23 1.78 5.22
N GLU A 132 -22.98 1.96 5.58
CA GLU A 132 -22.57 3.07 6.44
C GLU A 132 -22.52 4.38 5.65
N SER A 133 -22.95 5.46 6.29
CA SER A 133 -22.94 6.80 5.73
C SER A 133 -22.58 7.80 6.82
N PHE A 134 -21.67 8.68 6.51
CA PHE A 134 -21.22 9.73 7.42
C PHE A 134 -21.40 11.09 6.76
N ASP A 135 -21.60 12.11 7.57
CA ASP A 135 -21.61 13.48 7.08
C ASP A 135 -20.24 13.82 6.47
N ARG A 136 -20.30 14.48 5.30
CA ARG A 136 -19.07 14.92 4.63
C ARG A 136 -18.30 15.90 5.53
N THR A 137 -17.03 15.67 5.66
CA THR A 137 -16.11 16.56 6.37
C THR A 137 -15.41 17.52 5.43
N THR A 138 -14.59 18.40 5.99
CA THR A 138 -13.62 19.21 5.24
C THR A 138 -12.27 19.02 5.88
N ILE A 139 -11.26 18.65 5.08
CA ILE A 139 -9.88 18.45 5.54
C ILE A 139 -8.91 19.35 4.78
N THR A 140 -7.87 19.82 5.47
CA THR A 140 -6.72 20.45 4.86
C THR A 140 -5.55 19.48 4.95
N ALA A 141 -5.29 18.74 3.88
CA ALA A 141 -4.24 17.74 3.85
C ALA A 141 -2.85 18.35 4.06
N ASN A 142 -2.01 17.65 4.82
CA ASN A 142 -0.59 17.96 5.00
C ASN A 142 0.22 16.88 4.28
N TRP A 143 0.49 17.08 2.99
CA TRP A 143 1.10 16.09 2.12
C TRP A 143 2.52 15.75 2.52
N GLN A 144 2.78 14.47 2.75
CA GLN A 144 4.08 13.92 3.14
C GLN A 144 4.89 13.52 1.90
N GLU A 145 5.35 14.52 1.13
CA GLU A 145 6.05 14.33 -0.15
C GLU A 145 7.35 13.52 -0.02
N ASP A 146 7.96 13.53 1.14
CA ASP A 146 9.16 12.76 1.46
C ASP A 146 8.91 11.25 1.54
N THR A 147 7.64 10.81 1.53
CA THR A 147 7.26 9.39 1.50
C THR A 147 6.95 8.88 0.09
N TYR A 148 6.90 9.75 -0.89
CA TYR A 148 6.56 9.46 -2.28
C TYR A 148 7.77 9.61 -3.21
N ALA A 149 7.91 8.70 -4.16
CA ALA A 149 8.83 8.82 -5.29
C ALA A 149 8.04 8.76 -6.59
N ASP A 150 8.32 9.69 -7.48
CA ASP A 150 7.82 9.66 -8.85
C ASP A 150 8.84 8.97 -9.80
N ARG A 151 8.45 8.82 -11.06
CA ARG A 151 9.29 8.21 -12.09
C ARG A 151 10.59 8.97 -12.35
N ASP A 152 10.56 10.30 -12.26
CA ASP A 152 11.74 11.11 -12.52
C ASP A 152 12.73 11.03 -11.34
N TYR A 153 12.24 10.92 -10.11
CA TYR A 153 13.05 10.63 -8.94
C TYR A 153 13.75 9.26 -9.06
N VAL A 154 13.01 8.22 -9.43
CA VAL A 154 13.58 6.88 -9.66
C VAL A 154 14.59 6.90 -10.82
N LYS A 155 14.34 7.67 -11.87
CA LYS A 155 15.31 7.87 -12.95
C LYS A 155 16.62 8.50 -12.45
N ALA A 156 16.53 9.48 -11.57
CA ALA A 156 17.72 10.10 -10.98
C ALA A 156 18.55 9.10 -10.13
N ILE A 157 17.90 8.13 -9.48
CA ILE A 157 18.61 7.04 -8.77
C ILE A 157 19.37 6.16 -9.77
N THR A 158 18.71 5.71 -10.85
CA THR A 158 19.37 4.84 -11.87
C THR A 158 20.54 5.53 -12.57
N GLU A 159 20.56 6.84 -12.59
CA GLU A 159 21.65 7.66 -13.15
C GLU A 159 22.76 8.01 -12.13
N GLY A 160 22.63 7.52 -10.89
CA GLY A 160 23.57 7.81 -9.80
C GLY A 160 23.56 9.26 -9.30
N LYS A 161 22.50 10.04 -9.61
CA LYS A 161 22.31 11.42 -9.13
C LYS A 161 21.72 11.48 -7.72
N VAL A 162 21.04 10.42 -7.30
CA VAL A 162 20.49 10.25 -5.95
C VAL A 162 21.03 8.94 -5.39
N ASP A 163 21.61 9.01 -4.19
CA ASP A 163 22.12 7.82 -3.47
C ASP A 163 21.00 7.19 -2.65
N ALA A 164 20.23 6.30 -3.29
CA ALA A 164 19.17 5.54 -2.68
C ALA A 164 19.20 4.08 -3.19
N MET A 165 18.67 3.17 -2.39
CA MET A 165 18.46 1.79 -2.77
C MET A 165 17.09 1.66 -3.44
N LEU A 166 17.04 1.15 -4.68
CA LEU A 166 15.80 0.68 -5.30
C LEU A 166 15.54 -0.76 -4.87
N LEU A 167 14.32 -1.05 -4.43
CA LEU A 167 13.93 -2.38 -3.95
C LEU A 167 12.67 -2.84 -4.69
N ASP A 168 12.83 -3.87 -5.53
CA ASP A 168 11.75 -4.51 -6.29
C ASP A 168 11.06 -5.57 -5.44
N ALA A 169 9.78 -5.32 -5.13
CA ALA A 169 8.97 -6.20 -4.30
C ALA A 169 8.30 -7.36 -5.09
N ARG A 170 8.58 -7.53 -6.37
CA ARG A 170 8.03 -8.63 -7.17
C ARG A 170 8.78 -9.94 -6.92
N ALA A 171 8.11 -11.05 -7.30
CA ALA A 171 8.75 -12.37 -7.33
C ALA A 171 10.04 -12.34 -8.17
N ALA A 172 11.08 -13.05 -7.72
CA ALA A 172 12.42 -13.05 -8.33
C ALA A 172 12.40 -13.44 -9.83
N ILE A 173 11.51 -14.35 -10.23
CA ILE A 173 11.37 -14.75 -11.64
C ILE A 173 10.90 -13.57 -12.54
N ARG A 174 10.08 -12.66 -11.99
CA ARG A 174 9.66 -11.45 -12.70
C ARG A 174 10.78 -10.41 -12.75
N TYR A 175 11.45 -10.21 -11.61
CA TYR A 175 12.60 -9.33 -11.51
C TYR A 175 13.69 -9.70 -12.52
N ARG A 176 14.10 -10.97 -12.60
CA ARG A 176 15.12 -11.42 -13.55
C ARG A 176 14.69 -11.38 -15.02
N GLY A 177 13.42 -11.12 -15.31
CA GLY A 177 12.90 -11.09 -16.66
C GLY A 177 12.69 -12.46 -17.30
N GLU A 178 12.66 -13.53 -16.51
CA GLU A 178 12.44 -14.92 -16.98
C GLU A 178 10.95 -15.18 -17.29
N HIS A 179 10.06 -14.52 -16.57
CA HIS A 179 8.62 -14.63 -16.77
C HIS A 179 7.90 -13.36 -16.30
N GLU A 180 7.12 -12.72 -17.20
CA GLU A 180 6.29 -11.54 -16.87
C GLU A 180 4.88 -11.72 -17.44
N PRO A 181 3.91 -12.11 -16.58
CA PRO A 181 2.56 -12.40 -17.05
C PRO A 181 1.65 -11.17 -17.16
N LEU A 182 2.08 -10.01 -16.62
CA LEU A 182 1.20 -8.84 -16.42
C LEU A 182 1.62 -7.62 -17.24
N ASP A 183 2.91 -7.44 -17.44
CA ASP A 183 3.47 -6.28 -18.13
C ASP A 183 4.06 -6.69 -19.50
N PRO A 184 4.03 -5.82 -20.52
CA PRO A 184 4.45 -6.18 -21.88
C PRO A 184 5.97 -6.36 -22.04
N VAL A 185 6.76 -5.90 -21.05
CA VAL A 185 8.23 -6.00 -21.06
C VAL A 185 8.66 -6.74 -19.80
N ALA A 186 9.55 -7.72 -19.95
CA ALA A 186 10.11 -8.47 -18.83
C ALA A 186 11.43 -7.85 -18.36
N GLY A 187 11.69 -7.90 -17.04
CA GLY A 187 12.90 -7.34 -16.42
C GLY A 187 12.60 -6.50 -15.19
N HIS A 188 13.53 -5.64 -14.81
CA HIS A 188 13.43 -4.74 -13.65
C HIS A 188 13.99 -3.35 -13.94
N ILE A 189 13.75 -2.40 -13.05
CA ILE A 189 14.36 -1.07 -13.11
C ILE A 189 15.87 -1.22 -12.86
N PRO A 190 16.74 -0.70 -13.74
CA PRO A 190 18.20 -0.80 -13.56
C PRO A 190 18.67 -0.38 -12.17
N THR A 191 19.67 -1.05 -11.62
CA THR A 191 20.25 -0.87 -10.27
C THR A 191 19.37 -1.33 -9.10
N ALA A 192 18.16 -1.81 -9.37
CA ALA A 192 17.28 -2.30 -8.31
C ALA A 192 17.79 -3.64 -7.75
N LYS A 193 17.59 -3.82 -6.44
CA LYS A 193 17.70 -5.13 -5.79
C LYS A 193 16.34 -5.76 -5.66
N ASN A 194 16.29 -7.09 -5.59
CA ASN A 194 15.03 -7.82 -5.43
C ASN A 194 14.81 -8.24 -3.97
N PHE A 195 13.60 -8.02 -3.49
CA PHE A 195 13.09 -8.61 -2.26
C PHE A 195 11.60 -8.86 -2.42
N ASP A 196 11.23 -10.11 -2.69
CA ASP A 196 9.83 -10.50 -2.86
C ASP A 196 9.03 -10.22 -1.57
N TRP A 197 7.97 -9.42 -1.68
CA TRP A 197 7.13 -9.03 -0.56
C TRP A 197 6.47 -10.21 0.17
N GLU A 198 6.29 -11.36 -0.49
CA GLU A 198 5.77 -12.55 0.16
C GLU A 198 6.67 -13.03 1.32
N GLN A 199 7.96 -12.64 1.34
CA GLN A 199 8.88 -12.96 2.42
C GLN A 199 8.60 -12.21 3.73
N VAL A 200 7.76 -11.20 3.73
CA VAL A 200 7.30 -10.50 4.95
C VAL A 200 5.92 -10.97 5.40
N LYS A 201 5.43 -12.07 4.85
CA LYS A 201 4.10 -12.61 5.13
C LYS A 201 4.19 -13.91 5.93
N GLU A 202 3.49 -13.96 7.05
CA GLU A 202 3.30 -15.15 7.87
C GLU A 202 1.80 -15.43 8.05
N GLY A 203 1.28 -16.42 7.32
CA GLY A 203 -0.15 -16.71 7.27
C GLY A 203 -0.94 -15.51 6.74
N ASN A 204 -1.82 -14.96 7.57
CA ASN A 204 -2.63 -13.78 7.24
C ASN A 204 -2.10 -12.48 7.89
N GLN A 205 -0.83 -12.45 8.26
CA GLN A 205 -0.16 -11.31 8.88
C GLN A 205 1.05 -10.84 8.07
N LEU A 206 1.36 -9.55 8.20
CA LEU A 206 2.60 -8.95 7.72
C LEU A 206 3.54 -8.75 8.90
N VAL A 207 4.78 -9.19 8.79
CA VAL A 207 5.75 -9.23 9.88
C VAL A 207 7.13 -8.73 9.46
N VAL A 208 7.86 -8.18 10.41
CA VAL A 208 9.27 -7.81 10.22
C VAL A 208 10.12 -9.06 10.33
N THR A 209 10.74 -9.49 9.23
CA THR A 209 11.61 -10.68 9.19
C THR A 209 13.09 -10.31 9.30
N GLU A 210 13.91 -11.23 9.79
CA GLU A 210 15.38 -11.07 9.78
C GLU A 210 15.93 -10.99 8.36
N THR A 211 15.34 -11.72 7.42
CA THR A 211 15.71 -11.66 6.00
C THR A 211 15.59 -10.23 5.47
N LEU A 212 14.52 -9.52 5.81
CA LEU A 212 14.34 -8.12 5.42
C LEU A 212 15.42 -7.23 6.06
N ARG A 213 15.67 -7.39 7.37
CA ARG A 213 16.70 -6.60 8.06
C ARG A 213 18.10 -6.80 7.49
N ASN A 214 18.41 -8.00 7.03
CA ASN A 214 19.68 -8.32 6.39
C ASN A 214 19.78 -7.81 4.94
N ALA A 215 18.65 -7.72 4.23
CA ALA A 215 18.61 -7.26 2.84
C ALA A 215 18.68 -5.73 2.72
N VAL A 216 18.21 -5.00 3.74
CA VAL A 216 18.12 -3.54 3.73
C VAL A 216 19.02 -2.93 4.79
N THR A 217 20.04 -2.20 4.37
CA THR A 217 20.89 -1.41 5.27
C THR A 217 20.18 -0.10 5.66
N SER A 218 20.27 0.29 6.94
CA SER A 218 19.52 1.42 7.50
C SER A 218 20.12 2.80 7.20
N ASP A 219 21.28 2.86 6.55
CA ASP A 219 22.06 4.09 6.33
C ASP A 219 21.71 4.83 5.02
N LYS A 220 20.90 4.22 4.15
CA LYS A 220 20.47 4.81 2.88
C LYS A 220 18.96 4.96 2.82
N GLU A 221 18.52 5.91 1.99
CA GLU A 221 17.13 5.97 1.58
C GLU A 221 16.76 4.71 0.78
N VAL A 222 15.57 4.19 1.02
CA VAL A 222 15.03 3.03 0.31
C VAL A 222 13.81 3.44 -0.49
N VAL A 223 13.81 3.19 -1.79
CA VAL A 223 12.63 3.39 -2.65
C VAL A 223 12.09 2.03 -3.04
N VAL A 224 10.89 1.72 -2.56
CA VAL A 224 10.22 0.44 -2.83
C VAL A 224 9.30 0.58 -4.04
N TYR A 225 9.36 -0.39 -4.94
CA TYR A 225 8.42 -0.50 -6.05
C TYR A 225 8.02 -1.97 -6.29
N CYS A 226 6.99 -2.20 -7.10
CA CYS A 226 6.60 -3.52 -7.57
C CYS A 226 6.14 -3.49 -9.04
N GLY A 227 5.08 -4.19 -9.40
CA GLY A 227 4.48 -4.09 -10.73
C GLY A 227 3.63 -2.82 -10.92
N SER A 228 2.86 -2.40 -9.91
CA SER A 228 1.90 -1.28 -10.00
C SER A 228 1.64 -0.58 -8.67
N GLY A 229 2.58 -0.62 -7.74
CA GLY A 229 2.49 0.06 -6.45
C GLY A 229 1.53 -0.58 -5.44
N VAL A 230 0.93 -1.72 -5.76
CA VAL A 230 0.03 -2.46 -4.85
C VAL A 230 0.85 -3.34 -3.92
N THR A 231 1.62 -4.29 -4.44
CA THR A 231 2.41 -5.23 -3.64
C THR A 231 3.73 -4.66 -3.10
N ALA A 232 4.11 -3.45 -3.49
CA ALA A 232 5.18 -2.69 -2.84
C ALA A 232 4.75 -2.11 -1.48
N SER A 233 3.45 -1.83 -1.32
CA SER A 233 2.93 -1.21 -0.10
C SER A 233 3.12 -2.06 1.16
N PRO A 234 2.93 -3.41 1.16
CA PRO A 234 3.33 -4.27 2.28
C PRO A 234 4.79 -4.11 2.68
N LEU A 235 5.70 -4.17 1.71
CA LEU A 235 7.13 -4.05 1.99
C LEU A 235 7.47 -2.68 2.58
N TYR A 236 6.88 -1.60 2.04
CA TYR A 236 6.99 -0.25 2.59
C TYR A 236 6.51 -0.19 4.05
N THR A 237 5.32 -0.73 4.34
CA THR A 237 4.74 -0.67 5.69
C THR A 237 5.54 -1.50 6.70
N VAL A 238 6.08 -2.66 6.28
CA VAL A 238 6.93 -3.49 7.14
C VAL A 238 8.29 -2.82 7.40
N LEU A 239 8.87 -2.11 6.43
CA LEU A 239 10.07 -1.29 6.66
C LEU A 239 9.80 -0.17 7.66
N LYS A 240 8.65 0.53 7.55
CA LYS A 240 8.25 1.56 8.53
C LYS A 240 8.05 0.96 9.93
N GLU A 241 7.42 -0.21 10.06
CA GLU A 241 7.27 -0.93 11.32
C GLU A 241 8.63 -1.36 11.90
N ALA A 242 9.59 -1.71 11.04
CA ALA A 242 10.95 -2.07 11.44
C ALA A 242 11.80 -0.87 11.89
N GLY A 243 11.27 0.36 11.77
CA GLY A 243 11.93 1.59 12.20
C GLY A 243 12.77 2.30 11.13
N TYR A 244 12.66 1.89 9.85
CA TYR A 244 13.32 2.62 8.77
C TYR A 244 12.58 3.95 8.51
N GLU A 245 13.27 5.07 8.72
CA GLU A 245 12.66 6.40 8.56
C GLU A 245 12.64 6.86 7.11
N ASN A 246 13.75 6.66 6.38
CA ASN A 246 13.95 7.14 5.01
C ASN A 246 13.45 6.11 3.99
N VAL A 247 12.14 5.93 3.88
CA VAL A 247 11.53 5.01 2.92
C VAL A 247 10.53 5.76 2.07
N LYS A 248 10.63 5.62 0.75
CA LYS A 248 9.68 6.14 -0.24
C LYS A 248 8.97 4.99 -0.97
N LEU A 249 7.75 5.25 -1.40
CA LEU A 249 7.00 4.36 -2.29
C LEU A 249 6.92 4.95 -3.68
N TYR A 250 7.44 4.22 -4.68
CA TYR A 250 7.18 4.51 -6.09
C TYR A 250 5.87 3.86 -6.51
N VAL A 251 4.77 4.60 -6.42
CA VAL A 251 3.40 4.09 -6.69
C VAL A 251 3.21 3.66 -8.13
N GLY A 252 3.74 4.41 -9.10
CA GLY A 252 3.69 4.05 -10.53
C GLY A 252 4.36 2.72 -10.84
N SER A 253 5.46 2.44 -10.15
CA SER A 253 6.17 1.16 -10.18
C SER A 253 6.64 0.75 -11.59
N TYR A 254 6.89 -0.55 -11.78
CA TYR A 254 7.42 -1.11 -13.02
C TYR A 254 6.53 -0.82 -14.23
N SER A 255 5.21 -0.94 -14.09
CA SER A 255 4.27 -0.69 -15.18
C SER A 255 4.24 0.77 -15.66
N ASP A 256 4.58 1.72 -14.80
CA ASP A 256 4.80 3.12 -15.17
C ASP A 256 6.19 3.34 -15.79
N TRP A 257 7.23 2.74 -15.20
CA TRP A 257 8.61 2.85 -15.66
C TRP A 257 8.78 2.46 -17.13
N ILE A 258 8.26 1.29 -17.51
CA ILE A 258 8.37 0.73 -18.86
C ILE A 258 7.66 1.54 -19.96
N THR A 259 6.82 2.50 -19.57
CA THR A 259 6.19 3.41 -20.55
C THR A 259 7.19 4.40 -21.14
N LYS A 260 8.36 4.59 -20.52
CA LYS A 260 9.32 5.64 -20.90
C LYS A 260 10.77 5.18 -20.92
N TYR A 261 11.15 4.19 -20.15
CA TYR A 261 12.55 3.85 -19.94
C TYR A 261 12.84 2.37 -20.18
N GLU A 262 14.10 2.08 -20.50
CA GLU A 262 14.62 0.74 -20.68
C GLU A 262 14.72 0.00 -19.33
N VAL A 263 14.83 -1.31 -19.40
CA VAL A 263 14.89 -2.22 -18.25
C VAL A 263 16.18 -3.02 -18.26
N ALA A 264 16.52 -3.56 -17.11
CA ALA A 264 17.57 -4.57 -16.95
C ALA A 264 16.95 -5.97 -16.79
N THR A 265 17.74 -7.01 -16.99
CA THR A 265 17.36 -8.42 -16.82
C THR A 265 18.51 -9.18 -16.16
N GLY A 266 18.19 -10.35 -15.57
CA GLY A 266 19.17 -11.14 -14.83
C GLY A 266 19.28 -10.65 -13.39
N GLU A 267 20.40 -10.98 -12.75
CA GLU A 267 20.76 -10.49 -11.40
C GLU A 267 21.85 -9.43 -11.57
N GLU A 268 21.61 -8.23 -11.03
CA GLU A 268 22.60 -7.15 -10.97
C GLU A 268 23.34 -7.13 -9.64
#